data_e0fd0aafd7444dc4dd75f0029c27b754
#
_entry.id   e0fd0aafd7444dc4dd75f0029c27b754
#
_cell.length_a   1.000
_cell.length_b   1.000
_cell.length_c   1.000
_cell.angle_alpha   90.00
_cell.angle_beta   90.00
_cell.angle_gamma   90.00
#
_symmetry.space_group_name_H-M   'P 1'
#
loop_
_entity.id
_entity.type
_entity.pdbx_description
1 polymer ?
#
loop_
_entity_poly.entity_id
_entity_poly.type
_entity_poly.pdbx_seq_one_letter_code
_entity_poly.pdbx_strand_id
1 'polypeptide(L)'
;MEKNQKGEIELLSGNEAIVRGAQLAKISFFSSYPITPASEIMEAIAKSPVRFIQGEDEIAACNMCIGASMAGAKAMIATSGPGFSLTQESIGLAFKIRAPLVVIDCQRVGPST
;
A
#
# COMPACT_ATOMS: atom_id res chain seq x y z
N MET A 1 8.98 18.09 -6.05
CA MET A 1 8.53 18.67 -4.78
C MET A 1 7.01 18.72 -4.76
N GLU A 2 6.43 18.32 -3.66
CA GLU A 2 4.99 18.35 -3.46
C GLU A 2 4.59 19.54 -2.59
N LYS A 3 3.32 19.96 -2.73
CA LYS A 3 2.73 20.93 -1.81
C LYS A 3 2.02 20.17 -0.69
N ASN A 4 2.21 20.60 0.55
CA ASN A 4 1.43 20.08 1.67
C ASN A 4 0.00 20.61 1.62
N GLN A 5 -0.84 20.23 2.60
CA GLN A 5 -2.24 20.63 2.63
C GLN A 5 -2.44 22.15 2.78
N LYS A 6 -1.41 22.89 3.24
CA LYS A 6 -1.44 24.34 3.36
C LYS A 6 -0.94 25.04 2.09
N GLY A 7 -0.57 24.31 1.07
CA GLY A 7 -0.02 24.86 -0.16
C GLY A 7 1.46 25.16 -0.11
N GLU A 8 2.15 24.78 0.95
CA GLU A 8 3.60 24.93 1.06
C GLU A 8 4.32 23.83 0.27
N ILE A 9 5.53 24.14 -0.19
CA ILE A 9 6.36 23.19 -0.92
C ILE A 9 7.22 22.41 0.07
N GLU A 10 7.19 21.09 -0.01
CA GLU A 10 7.99 20.19 0.81
C GLU A 10 8.91 19.35 -0.03
N LEU A 11 10.08 19.04 0.51
CA LEU A 11 10.99 18.06 -0.07
C LEU A 11 10.72 16.71 0.55
N LEU A 12 10.28 15.75 -0.25
CA LEU A 12 9.90 14.41 0.19
C LEU A 12 10.63 13.34 -0.61
N SER A 13 10.92 12.21 0.02
CA SER A 13 11.30 11.01 -0.71
C SER A 13 10.08 10.46 -1.45
N GLY A 14 10.30 9.53 -2.39
CA GLY A 14 9.19 8.89 -3.10
C GLY A 14 8.22 8.18 -2.15
N ASN A 15 8.76 7.46 -1.15
CA ASN A 15 7.93 6.78 -0.16
C ASN A 15 7.13 7.76 0.70
N GLU A 16 7.75 8.87 1.12
CA GLU A 16 7.05 9.92 1.86
C GLU A 16 5.93 10.55 1.02
N ALA A 17 6.17 10.76 -0.26
CA ALA A 17 5.18 11.30 -1.19
C ALA A 17 3.98 10.35 -1.33
N ILE A 18 4.25 9.04 -1.42
CA ILE A 18 3.19 8.02 -1.48
C ILE A 18 2.34 8.05 -0.20
N VAL A 19 2.97 8.10 0.96
CA VAL A 19 2.26 8.19 2.25
C VAL A 19 1.40 9.46 2.29
N ARG A 20 1.95 10.58 1.84
CA ARG A 20 1.20 11.84 1.80
C ARG A 20 -0.01 11.74 0.87
N GLY A 21 0.17 11.14 -0.31
CA GLY A 21 -0.92 10.91 -1.25
C GLY A 21 -2.02 10.02 -0.66
N ALA A 22 -1.62 8.96 0.05
CA ALA A 22 -2.56 8.06 0.72
C ALA A 22 -3.38 8.80 1.79
N GLN A 23 -2.72 9.67 2.57
CA GLN A 23 -3.40 10.49 3.56
C GLN A 23 -4.39 11.46 2.93
N LEU A 24 -4.00 12.10 1.83
CA LEU A 24 -4.88 13.02 1.09
C LEU A 24 -6.07 12.28 0.48
N ALA A 25 -5.89 11.05 0.03
CA ALA A 25 -6.96 10.22 -0.49
C ALA A 25 -7.84 9.63 0.62
N LYS A 26 -7.44 9.80 1.87
CA LYS A 26 -8.16 9.31 3.05
C LYS A 26 -8.32 7.80 3.04
N ILE A 27 -7.22 7.07 2.78
CA ILE A 27 -7.26 5.61 2.91
C ILE A 27 -7.66 5.26 4.35
N SER A 28 -8.42 4.19 4.49
CA SER A 28 -8.93 3.76 5.79
C SER A 28 -8.44 2.39 6.23
N PHE A 29 -7.84 1.62 5.32
CA PHE A 29 -7.31 0.30 5.63
C PHE A 29 -6.00 0.09 4.87
N PHE A 30 -5.01 -0.44 5.56
CA PHE A 30 -3.72 -0.79 4.97
C PHE A 30 -3.26 -2.12 5.54
N SER A 31 -2.85 -3.04 4.67
CA SER A 31 -2.20 -4.26 5.09
C SER A 31 -0.97 -4.50 4.23
N SER A 32 0.08 -5.02 4.84
CA SER A 32 1.33 -5.24 4.15
C SER A 32 2.16 -6.27 4.89
N TYR A 33 3.14 -6.84 4.22
CA TYR A 33 4.21 -7.61 4.84
C TYR A 33 5.52 -6.85 4.63
N PRO A 34 6.37 -6.73 5.66
CA PRO A 34 7.59 -5.93 5.55
C PRO A 34 8.50 -6.40 4.42
N ILE A 35 8.86 -5.48 3.53
CA ILE A 35 9.79 -5.73 2.44
C ILE A 35 10.47 -4.41 2.06
N THR A 36 11.79 -4.43 1.95
CA THR A 36 12.55 -3.25 1.52
C THR A 36 12.36 -3.03 0.01
N PRO A 37 12.13 -1.80 -0.46
CA PRO A 37 12.11 -0.54 0.28
C PRO A 37 10.71 -0.08 0.72
N ALA A 38 9.69 -0.91 0.62
CA ALA A 38 8.32 -0.54 0.96
C ALA A 38 8.06 -0.45 2.47
N SER A 39 8.97 -0.97 3.31
CA SER A 39 8.81 -0.96 4.77
C SER A 39 8.62 0.44 5.34
N GLU A 40 9.22 1.45 4.74
CA GLU A 40 9.07 2.84 5.19
C GLU A 40 7.61 3.31 5.08
N ILE A 41 6.91 2.88 4.02
CA ILE A 41 5.49 3.19 3.84
C ILE A 41 4.68 2.52 4.95
N MET A 42 4.95 1.23 5.19
CA MET A 42 4.27 0.47 6.24
C MET A 42 4.45 1.11 7.61
N GLU A 43 5.69 1.47 7.95
CA GLU A 43 6.01 2.10 9.23
C GLU A 43 5.29 3.44 9.41
N ALA A 44 5.26 4.26 8.36
CA ALA A 44 4.58 5.55 8.41
C ALA A 44 3.06 5.39 8.57
N ILE A 45 2.46 4.46 7.83
CA ILE A 45 1.03 4.19 7.92
C ILE A 45 0.67 3.60 9.29
N ALA A 46 1.52 2.74 9.86
CA ALA A 46 1.28 2.15 11.18
C ALA A 46 1.22 3.20 12.29
N LYS A 47 1.88 4.34 12.13
CA LYS A 47 1.85 5.45 13.07
C LYS A 47 0.69 6.42 12.85
N SER A 48 -0.08 6.22 11.80
CA SER A 48 -1.20 7.07 11.42
C SER A 48 -2.52 6.49 11.98
N PRO A 49 -3.64 7.25 11.88
CA PRO A 49 -4.94 6.71 12.31
C PRO A 49 -5.52 5.64 11.38
N VAL A 50 -4.86 5.33 10.28
CA VAL A 50 -5.32 4.30 9.34
C VAL A 50 -5.33 2.93 10.03
N ARG A 51 -6.38 2.16 9.82
CA ARG A 51 -6.43 0.80 10.36
C ARG A 51 -5.39 -0.05 9.63
N PHE A 52 -4.40 -0.52 10.38
CA PHE A 52 -3.28 -1.29 9.87
C PHE A 52 -3.27 -2.70 10.45
N ILE A 53 -3.15 -3.69 9.57
CA ILE A 53 -2.95 -5.09 9.97
C ILE A 53 -1.80 -5.65 9.16
N GLN A 54 -0.77 -6.13 9.84
CA GLN A 54 0.34 -6.80 9.16
C GLN A 54 -0.10 -8.20 8.73
N GLY A 55 0.09 -8.54 7.46
CA GLY A 55 -0.17 -9.88 6.96
C GLY A 55 0.96 -10.83 7.30
N GLU A 56 0.69 -12.12 7.30
CA GLU A 56 1.72 -13.14 7.48
C GLU A 56 2.61 -13.29 6.22
N ASP A 57 2.10 -12.86 5.08
CA ASP A 57 2.82 -12.71 3.82
C ASP A 57 2.05 -11.75 2.91
N GLU A 58 2.57 -11.51 1.71
CA GLU A 58 1.95 -10.59 0.77
C GLU A 58 0.60 -11.11 0.25
N ILE A 59 0.45 -12.41 0.14
CA ILE A 59 -0.81 -13.02 -0.31
C ILE A 59 -1.91 -12.70 0.71
N ALA A 60 -1.65 -12.96 1.98
CA ALA A 60 -2.59 -12.68 3.06
C ALA A 60 -2.91 -11.18 3.13
N ALA A 61 -1.88 -10.32 3.05
CA ALA A 61 -2.06 -8.87 3.10
C ALA A 61 -2.95 -8.37 1.96
N CYS A 62 -2.69 -8.82 0.75
CA CYS A 62 -3.48 -8.41 -0.42
C CYS A 62 -4.94 -8.85 -0.28
N ASN A 63 -5.17 -10.08 0.15
CA ASN A 63 -6.53 -10.60 0.33
C ASN A 63 -7.28 -9.88 1.44
N MET A 64 -6.59 -9.48 2.53
CA MET A 64 -7.22 -8.65 3.56
C MET A 64 -7.65 -7.29 3.00
N CYS A 65 -6.81 -6.70 2.15
CA CYS A 65 -7.18 -5.44 1.48
C CYS A 65 -8.38 -5.60 0.56
N ILE A 66 -8.47 -6.72 -0.17
CA ILE A 66 -9.63 -7.02 -1.00
C ILE A 66 -10.89 -7.11 -0.14
N GLY A 67 -10.84 -7.86 0.96
CA GLY A 67 -11.98 -7.98 1.87
C GLY A 67 -12.40 -6.64 2.45
N ALA A 68 -11.44 -5.83 2.91
CA ALA A 68 -11.71 -4.51 3.44
C ALA A 68 -12.36 -3.61 2.38
N SER A 69 -11.84 -3.66 1.16
CA SER A 69 -12.39 -2.91 0.03
C SER A 69 -13.83 -3.28 -0.26
N MET A 70 -14.13 -4.58 -0.27
CA MET A 70 -15.51 -5.06 -0.50
C MET A 70 -16.45 -4.65 0.64
N ALA A 71 -15.91 -4.43 1.82
CA ALA A 71 -16.67 -3.93 2.98
C ALA A 71 -16.82 -2.40 2.99
N GLY A 72 -16.28 -1.70 1.99
CA GLY A 72 -16.44 -0.26 1.85
C GLY A 72 -15.22 0.57 2.27
N ALA A 73 -14.11 -0.04 2.67
CA ALA A 73 -12.92 0.69 3.04
C ALA A 73 -12.14 1.13 1.80
N LYS A 74 -11.40 2.23 1.92
CA LYS A 74 -10.38 2.60 0.93
C LYS A 74 -9.10 1.88 1.31
N ALA A 75 -8.80 0.79 0.63
CA ALA A 75 -7.73 -0.11 0.99
C ALA A 75 -6.49 0.07 0.11
N MET A 76 -5.32 -0.07 0.71
CA MET A 76 -4.04 0.01 0.02
C MET A 76 -3.07 -1.03 0.57
N ILE A 77 -2.25 -1.57 -0.32
CA ILE A 77 -1.11 -2.41 0.03
C ILE A 77 0.13 -1.82 -0.61
N ALA A 78 1.26 -1.90 0.08
CA ALA A 78 2.56 -1.53 -0.48
C ALA A 78 3.50 -2.72 -0.36
N THR A 79 4.23 -3.00 -1.42
CA THR A 79 5.15 -4.12 -1.51
C THR A 79 6.31 -3.78 -2.43
N SER A 80 7.14 -4.76 -2.74
CA SER A 80 8.23 -4.64 -3.71
C SER A 80 8.18 -5.83 -4.65
N GLY A 81 9.12 -5.94 -5.57
CA GLY A 81 9.09 -6.92 -6.66
C GLY A 81 8.69 -8.34 -6.28
N PRO A 82 9.39 -9.01 -5.34
CA PRO A 82 9.03 -10.38 -4.97
C PRO A 82 7.61 -10.49 -4.39
N GLY A 83 7.23 -9.56 -3.53
CA GLY A 83 5.89 -9.53 -2.95
C GLY A 83 4.83 -9.22 -4.00
N PHE A 84 5.15 -8.31 -4.92
CA PHE A 84 4.23 -8.00 -6.02
C PHE A 84 3.96 -9.24 -6.87
N SER A 85 4.98 -10.04 -7.14
CA SER A 85 4.81 -11.31 -7.87
C SER A 85 3.85 -12.26 -7.13
N LEU A 86 3.94 -12.32 -5.81
CA LEU A 86 3.05 -13.16 -5.01
C LEU A 86 1.60 -12.68 -5.03
N THR A 87 1.35 -11.41 -5.27
CA THR A 87 -0.01 -10.84 -5.26
C THR A 87 -0.72 -10.94 -6.60
N GLN A 88 -0.10 -11.48 -7.63
CA GLN A 88 -0.66 -11.46 -8.99
C GLN A 88 -2.03 -12.12 -9.09
N GLU A 89 -2.22 -13.26 -8.47
CA GLU A 89 -3.52 -13.93 -8.48
C GLU A 89 -4.58 -13.09 -7.75
N SER A 90 -4.21 -12.54 -6.60
CA SER A 90 -5.13 -11.70 -5.83
C SER A 90 -5.53 -10.43 -6.60
N ILE A 91 -4.58 -9.83 -7.31
CA ILE A 91 -4.87 -8.68 -8.17
C ILE A 91 -5.86 -9.09 -9.27
N GLY A 92 -5.67 -10.26 -9.87
CA GLY A 92 -6.62 -10.80 -10.84
C GLY A 92 -8.02 -10.98 -10.27
N LEU A 93 -8.11 -11.50 -9.04
CA LEU A 93 -9.38 -11.62 -8.34
C LEU A 93 -10.02 -10.25 -8.09
N ALA A 94 -9.24 -9.30 -7.59
CA ALA A 94 -9.73 -7.94 -7.34
C ALA A 94 -10.33 -7.32 -8.61
N PHE A 95 -9.65 -7.52 -9.74
CA PHE A 95 -10.15 -7.06 -11.03
C PHE A 95 -11.50 -7.71 -11.38
N LYS A 96 -11.58 -9.03 -11.22
CA LYS A 96 -12.81 -9.78 -11.56
C LYS A 96 -14.01 -9.37 -10.72
N ILE A 97 -13.82 -9.16 -9.43
CA ILE A 97 -14.93 -8.80 -8.54
C ILE A 97 -15.09 -7.28 -8.38
N ARG A 98 -14.27 -6.51 -9.09
CA ARG A 98 -14.30 -5.04 -9.06
C ARG A 98 -14.07 -4.47 -7.67
N ALA A 99 -13.15 -5.06 -6.92
CA ALA A 99 -12.74 -4.53 -5.64
C ALA A 99 -11.81 -3.32 -5.86
N PRO A 100 -12.20 -2.11 -5.42
CA PRO A 100 -11.32 -0.94 -5.55
C PRO A 100 -10.16 -1.06 -4.56
N LEU A 101 -8.95 -1.14 -5.10
CA LEU A 101 -7.74 -1.41 -4.34
C LEU A 101 -6.56 -0.69 -4.97
N VAL A 102 -5.71 -0.07 -4.17
CA VAL A 102 -4.46 0.51 -4.63
C VAL A 102 -3.31 -0.41 -4.22
N VAL A 103 -2.53 -0.82 -5.21
CA VAL A 103 -1.34 -1.64 -5.00
C VAL A 103 -0.12 -0.80 -5.36
N ILE A 104 0.78 -0.62 -4.41
CA ILE A 104 2.03 0.12 -4.59
C ILE A 104 3.16 -0.88 -4.72
N ASP A 105 3.92 -0.79 -5.80
CA ASP A 105 5.14 -1.56 -5.98
C ASP A 105 6.33 -0.61 -5.88
N CYS A 106 7.04 -0.67 -4.75
CA CYS A 106 8.29 0.07 -4.59
C CYS A 106 9.39 -0.76 -5.23
N GLN A 107 9.72 -0.43 -6.46
CA GLN A 107 10.60 -1.24 -7.28
C GLN A 107 12.00 -1.40 -6.70
N ARG A 108 12.54 -2.58 -6.86
CA ARG A 108 13.94 -2.90 -6.61
C ARG A 108 14.38 -3.96 -7.60
N VAL A 109 15.66 -4.29 -7.60
CA VAL A 109 16.14 -5.41 -8.42
C VAL A 109 15.38 -6.66 -8.00
N GLY A 110 14.78 -7.30 -8.92
CA GLY A 110 13.96 -8.46 -8.64
C GLY A 110 13.64 -9.22 -9.90
N PRO A 111 12.77 -10.24 -9.83
CA PRO A 111 11.87 -10.58 -8.73
C PRO A 111 12.55 -11.21 -7.52
N SER A 112 13.69 -11.84 -7.67
CA SER A 112 14.32 -12.56 -6.56
C SER A 112 15.73 -12.03 -6.31
N THR A 113 15.81 -10.97 -5.59
CA THR A 113 17.11 -10.40 -5.23
C THR A 113 17.55 -10.82 -3.86
#